data_95e45318fb79495e27ae9e9abaeed79d
#
_entry.id   95e45318fb79495e27ae9e9abaeed79d
#
_cell.length_a   1.000
_cell.length_b   1.000
_cell.length_c   1.000
_cell.angle_alpha   90.00
_cell.angle_beta   90.00
_cell.angle_gamma   90.00
#
_symmetry.space_group_name_H-M   'P 1'
#
loop_
_entity.id
_entity.type
_entity.pdbx_description
1 polymer ?
#
loop_
_entity_poly.entity_id
_entity_poly.type
_entity_poly.pdbx_seq_one_letter_code
_entity_poly.pdbx_strand_id
1 'polypeptide(L)'
;MKRLVILGGGESGVGTAILAKQKGWSVFLSDRGALKPQYRDTLSRQNIDYEEGSHNEARILAADCIMKSPGIPDKADIIKKAHEKHIPIISEIEFASQYTQSTIVAITGSNGKTTTTLLTHHIFKQAGLEVGLGGNIGYSFAELVANSNPPYYVLEISSFQLDGIEHFAPHIAVLLNITPDHLDRYDYKFENYIASKFRIAMNQTANDYFIYDADDPVINDWLATHPLKPKCIGFSIEKELSEGAFLKDNKIHIMLENQTTVIDVEEISLKGKHNIKNTMAAAVAARLVNIRNASLRESLKGFQGAAHRLEEVKVVEGVTYINDSKATNVNSVYFALDTIKTPIVWIVGGQDKGNDYNSLLPYVHQKVKAIVCLGVDNTPILQSFYNVIDNMVETRSMEEAVKMAQRFATAGDTVLLSPACASFDLFKSYEDRGDQFKAAVAKL
;
A
#
# COMPACT_ATOMS: atom_id res chain seq x y z
N MET A 1 15.39 -23.49 -24.56
CA MET A 1 14.30 -22.60 -24.04
C MET A 1 14.56 -22.46 -22.56
N LYS A 2 14.68 -21.24 -22.04
CA LYS A 2 14.87 -21.01 -20.60
C LYS A 2 13.61 -21.41 -19.84
N ARG A 3 13.78 -21.99 -18.65
CA ARG A 3 12.69 -22.46 -17.80
C ARG A 3 12.50 -21.51 -16.61
N LEU A 4 11.30 -20.90 -16.54
CA LEU A 4 10.85 -20.15 -15.40
C LEU A 4 9.95 -21.02 -14.53
N VAL A 5 10.29 -21.14 -13.24
CA VAL A 5 9.40 -21.71 -12.26
C VAL A 5 8.79 -20.58 -11.42
N ILE A 6 7.49 -20.64 -11.20
CA ILE A 6 6.75 -19.64 -10.46
C ILE A 6 6.26 -20.27 -9.16
N LEU A 7 6.65 -19.68 -8.04
CA LEU A 7 6.21 -20.09 -6.72
C LEU A 7 5.09 -19.16 -6.24
N GLY A 8 3.91 -19.75 -6.04
CA GLY A 8 2.68 -19.05 -5.66
C GLY A 8 1.78 -18.75 -6.85
N GLY A 9 0.56 -19.27 -6.81
CA GLY A 9 -0.47 -19.18 -7.86
C GLY A 9 -1.52 -18.12 -7.62
N GLY A 10 -1.14 -17.03 -6.92
CA GLY A 10 -1.95 -15.82 -6.82
C GLY A 10 -1.86 -14.96 -8.07
N GLU A 11 -2.36 -13.73 -7.98
CA GLU A 11 -2.43 -12.77 -9.09
C GLU A 11 -1.06 -12.51 -9.73
N SER A 12 -0.03 -12.20 -8.93
CA SER A 12 1.34 -11.99 -9.41
C SER A 12 1.92 -13.22 -10.11
N GLY A 13 1.66 -14.43 -9.59
CA GLY A 13 2.14 -15.67 -10.18
C GLY A 13 1.50 -15.97 -11.52
N VAL A 14 0.18 -15.85 -11.60
CA VAL A 14 -0.57 -16.09 -12.84
C VAL A 14 -0.22 -15.04 -13.90
N GLY A 15 -0.15 -13.76 -13.54
CA GLY A 15 0.28 -12.70 -14.45
C GLY A 15 1.68 -12.93 -14.99
N THR A 16 2.63 -13.32 -14.14
CA THR A 16 3.99 -13.68 -14.57
C THR A 16 3.99 -14.89 -15.51
N ALA A 17 3.15 -15.89 -15.22
CA ALA A 17 3.06 -17.09 -16.06
C ALA A 17 2.58 -16.76 -17.47
N ILE A 18 1.59 -15.89 -17.62
CA ILE A 18 1.08 -15.41 -18.90
C ILE A 18 2.19 -14.66 -19.66
N LEU A 19 2.82 -13.67 -19.02
CA LEU A 19 3.89 -12.89 -19.64
C LEU A 19 5.05 -13.77 -20.08
N ALA A 20 5.52 -14.64 -19.19
CA ALA A 20 6.63 -15.55 -19.49
C ALA A 20 6.34 -16.46 -20.68
N LYS A 21 5.13 -17.01 -20.74
CA LYS A 21 4.67 -17.83 -21.88
C LYS A 21 4.71 -17.05 -23.20
N GLN A 22 4.19 -15.82 -23.20
CA GLN A 22 4.23 -14.93 -24.37
C GLN A 22 5.66 -14.57 -24.81
N LYS A 23 6.59 -14.51 -23.84
CA LYS A 23 8.02 -14.21 -24.11
C LYS A 23 8.86 -15.45 -24.40
N GLY A 24 8.22 -16.60 -24.60
CA GLY A 24 8.88 -17.83 -25.06
C GLY A 24 9.59 -18.61 -23.96
N TRP A 25 9.25 -18.43 -22.69
CA TRP A 25 9.77 -19.25 -21.60
C TRP A 25 9.01 -20.60 -21.52
N SER A 26 9.70 -21.64 -21.08
CA SER A 26 9.06 -22.84 -20.53
C SER A 26 8.60 -22.54 -19.12
N VAL A 27 7.29 -22.53 -18.86
CA VAL A 27 6.70 -22.09 -17.60
C VAL A 27 6.15 -23.26 -16.80
N PHE A 28 6.46 -23.30 -15.52
CA PHE A 28 5.84 -24.20 -14.55
C PHE A 28 5.47 -23.40 -13.30
N LEU A 29 4.19 -23.43 -12.92
CA LEU A 29 3.70 -22.78 -11.71
C LEU A 29 3.44 -23.81 -10.61
N SER A 30 3.93 -23.56 -9.40
CA SER A 30 3.75 -24.43 -8.24
C SER A 30 3.18 -23.64 -7.06
N ASP A 31 2.07 -24.11 -6.50
CA ASP A 31 1.45 -23.55 -5.31
C ASP A 31 1.23 -24.65 -4.26
N ARG A 32 1.63 -24.37 -3.01
CA ARG A 32 1.42 -25.30 -1.90
C ARG A 32 -0.05 -25.40 -1.47
N GLY A 33 -0.83 -24.34 -1.72
CA GLY A 33 -2.26 -24.28 -1.47
C GLY A 33 -3.08 -24.66 -2.70
N ALA A 34 -4.40 -24.64 -2.57
CA ALA A 34 -5.32 -24.76 -3.69
C ALA A 34 -5.44 -23.45 -4.47
N LEU A 35 -5.33 -23.50 -5.77
CA LEU A 35 -5.53 -22.34 -6.64
C LEU A 35 -7.00 -21.92 -6.66
N LYS A 36 -7.26 -20.62 -6.77
CA LYS A 36 -8.62 -20.14 -7.03
C LYS A 36 -9.12 -20.65 -8.39
N PRO A 37 -10.40 -21.02 -8.54
CA PRO A 37 -10.94 -21.54 -9.80
C PRO A 37 -10.58 -20.68 -11.01
N GLN A 38 -10.71 -19.36 -10.91
CA GLN A 38 -10.38 -18.42 -11.99
C GLN A 38 -8.92 -18.51 -12.45
N TYR A 39 -7.99 -18.79 -11.54
CA TYR A 39 -6.57 -18.91 -11.87
C TYR A 39 -6.26 -20.24 -12.55
N ARG A 40 -6.88 -21.34 -12.09
CA ARG A 40 -6.79 -22.64 -12.79
C ARG A 40 -7.30 -22.55 -14.23
N ASP A 41 -8.48 -21.93 -14.41
CA ASP A 41 -9.07 -21.75 -15.73
C ASP A 41 -8.17 -20.92 -16.65
N THR A 42 -7.53 -19.90 -16.11
CA THR A 42 -6.61 -19.05 -16.85
C THR A 42 -5.34 -19.81 -17.26
N LEU A 43 -4.71 -20.52 -16.32
CA LEU A 43 -3.51 -21.34 -16.60
C LEU A 43 -3.83 -22.43 -17.64
N SER A 44 -4.96 -23.13 -17.50
CA SER A 44 -5.41 -24.17 -18.43
C SER A 44 -5.66 -23.61 -19.83
N ARG A 45 -6.36 -22.48 -19.96
CA ARG A 45 -6.61 -21.83 -21.26
C ARG A 45 -5.33 -21.37 -21.95
N GLN A 46 -4.33 -20.99 -21.19
CA GLN A 46 -3.03 -20.56 -21.68
C GLN A 46 -2.05 -21.73 -21.91
N ASN A 47 -2.47 -22.99 -21.69
CA ASN A 47 -1.62 -24.17 -21.73
C ASN A 47 -0.33 -24.00 -20.90
N ILE A 48 -0.47 -23.48 -19.67
CA ILE A 48 0.61 -23.34 -18.69
C ILE A 48 0.53 -24.52 -17.74
N ASP A 49 1.64 -25.23 -17.58
CA ASP A 49 1.75 -26.38 -16.68
C ASP A 49 1.83 -25.90 -15.22
N TYR A 50 1.03 -26.51 -14.35
CA TYR A 50 0.97 -26.12 -12.93
C TYR A 50 0.74 -27.31 -12.01
N GLU A 51 1.05 -27.13 -10.74
CA GLU A 51 0.65 -28.01 -9.64
C GLU A 51 0.10 -27.21 -8.47
N GLU A 52 -0.75 -27.84 -7.69
CA GLU A 52 -1.33 -27.28 -6.45
C GLU A 52 -1.39 -28.32 -5.32
N GLY A 53 -1.42 -27.84 -4.06
CA GLY A 53 -1.51 -28.68 -2.88
C GLY A 53 -0.16 -29.24 -2.40
N SER A 54 0.88 -29.17 -3.21
CA SER A 54 2.24 -29.60 -2.86
C SER A 54 3.27 -28.95 -3.77
N HIS A 55 4.55 -29.12 -3.43
CA HIS A 55 5.67 -28.69 -4.27
C HIS A 55 6.47 -29.92 -4.76
N ASN A 56 6.56 -30.08 -6.07
CA ASN A 56 7.48 -31.03 -6.66
C ASN A 56 8.89 -30.40 -6.71
N GLU A 57 9.67 -30.67 -5.67
CA GLU A 57 10.99 -30.11 -5.48
C GLU A 57 11.92 -30.32 -6.68
N ALA A 58 11.91 -31.53 -7.28
CA ALA A 58 12.76 -31.84 -8.42
C ALA A 58 12.44 -30.95 -9.64
N ARG A 59 11.15 -30.68 -9.86
CA ARG A 59 10.68 -29.80 -10.94
C ARG A 59 11.04 -28.36 -10.68
N ILE A 60 10.92 -27.90 -9.42
CA ILE A 60 11.23 -26.52 -9.03
C ILE A 60 12.72 -26.25 -9.14
N LEU A 61 13.55 -27.16 -8.60
CA LEU A 61 15.01 -27.02 -8.62
C LEU A 61 15.68 -27.30 -9.97
N ALA A 62 14.90 -27.61 -11.01
CA ALA A 62 15.34 -27.66 -12.40
C ALA A 62 15.12 -26.34 -13.16
N ALA A 63 14.81 -25.25 -12.48
CA ALA A 63 14.60 -23.92 -13.05
C ALA A 63 15.91 -23.24 -13.45
N ASP A 64 15.88 -22.45 -14.54
CA ASP A 64 16.93 -21.47 -14.85
C ASP A 64 16.72 -20.17 -14.04
N CYS A 65 15.47 -19.89 -13.64
CA CYS A 65 15.07 -18.77 -12.78
C CYS A 65 13.79 -19.10 -12.04
N ILE A 66 13.68 -18.64 -10.80
CA ILE A 66 12.46 -18.77 -10.00
C ILE A 66 11.87 -17.38 -9.77
N MET A 67 10.59 -17.19 -10.15
CA MET A 67 9.81 -16.05 -9.67
C MET A 67 9.09 -16.46 -8.37
N LYS A 68 9.33 -15.70 -7.31
CA LYS A 68 8.75 -15.93 -5.98
C LYS A 68 7.68 -14.88 -5.68
N SER A 69 6.45 -15.34 -5.39
CA SER A 69 5.40 -14.45 -4.88
C SER A 69 5.78 -13.83 -3.53
N PRO A 70 5.41 -12.56 -3.25
CA PRO A 70 5.86 -11.83 -2.04
C PRO A 70 5.38 -12.46 -0.73
N GLY A 71 4.31 -13.25 -0.75
CA GLY A 71 3.81 -13.98 0.41
C GLY A 71 4.72 -15.12 0.88
N ILE A 72 5.61 -15.63 0.03
CA ILE A 72 6.50 -16.75 0.36
C ILE A 72 7.75 -16.22 1.09
N PRO A 73 8.01 -16.64 2.34
CA PRO A 73 9.17 -16.18 3.09
C PRO A 73 10.48 -16.77 2.57
N ASP A 74 11.58 -16.01 2.68
CA ASP A 74 12.91 -16.48 2.25
C ASP A 74 13.44 -17.66 3.09
N LYS A 75 12.93 -17.81 4.31
CA LYS A 75 13.21 -18.96 5.18
C LYS A 75 12.53 -20.27 4.76
N ALA A 76 11.68 -20.29 3.75
CA ALA A 76 11.05 -21.49 3.23
C ALA A 76 12.10 -22.46 2.68
N ASP A 77 11.99 -23.77 2.99
CA ASP A 77 13.01 -24.78 2.65
C ASP A 77 13.29 -24.83 1.14
N ILE A 78 12.27 -24.70 0.30
CA ILE A 78 12.45 -24.71 -1.16
C ILE A 78 13.28 -23.51 -1.64
N ILE A 79 13.16 -22.36 -0.97
CA ILE A 79 13.93 -21.14 -1.27
C ILE A 79 15.39 -21.32 -0.86
N LYS A 80 15.66 -21.89 0.34
CA LYS A 80 17.02 -22.20 0.78
C LYS A 80 17.71 -23.16 -0.18
N LYS A 81 17.04 -24.24 -0.60
CA LYS A 81 17.56 -25.20 -1.56
C LYS A 81 17.83 -24.58 -2.93
N ALA A 82 17.00 -23.62 -3.36
CA ALA A 82 17.23 -22.89 -4.60
C ALA A 82 18.49 -22.00 -4.51
N HIS A 83 18.69 -21.33 -3.37
CA HIS A 83 19.92 -20.57 -3.10
C HIS A 83 21.16 -21.46 -3.08
N GLU A 84 21.10 -22.63 -2.44
CA GLU A 84 22.20 -23.61 -2.41
C GLU A 84 22.59 -24.07 -3.82
N LYS A 85 21.63 -24.11 -4.73
CA LYS A 85 21.85 -24.43 -6.16
C LYS A 85 22.16 -23.22 -7.03
N HIS A 86 22.32 -22.04 -6.44
CA HIS A 86 22.57 -20.78 -7.15
C HIS A 86 21.53 -20.46 -8.22
N ILE A 87 20.26 -20.86 -8.03
CA ILE A 87 19.17 -20.52 -8.94
C ILE A 87 18.73 -19.09 -8.64
N PRO A 88 18.72 -18.17 -9.62
CA PRO A 88 18.22 -16.81 -9.42
C PRO A 88 16.77 -16.81 -8.95
N ILE A 89 16.47 -16.01 -7.91
CA ILE A 89 15.11 -15.85 -7.35
C ILE A 89 14.74 -14.39 -7.45
N ILE A 90 13.72 -14.09 -8.24
CA ILE A 90 13.29 -12.73 -8.52
C ILE A 90 11.82 -12.49 -8.16
N SER A 91 11.44 -11.24 -8.03
CA SER A 91 10.04 -10.84 -7.89
C SER A 91 9.35 -10.71 -9.25
N GLU A 92 8.02 -10.64 -9.23
CA GLU A 92 7.21 -10.30 -10.40
C GLU A 92 7.63 -8.94 -11.00
N ILE A 93 7.91 -7.95 -10.15
CA ILE A 93 8.32 -6.60 -10.55
C ILE A 93 9.61 -6.66 -11.38
N GLU A 94 10.60 -7.41 -10.89
CA GLU A 94 11.85 -7.64 -11.63
C GLU A 94 11.60 -8.30 -12.97
N PHE A 95 10.81 -9.38 -12.99
CA PHE A 95 10.54 -10.11 -14.21
C PHE A 95 9.84 -9.24 -15.26
N ALA A 96 8.77 -8.55 -14.85
CA ALA A 96 7.95 -7.77 -15.78
C ALA A 96 8.68 -6.55 -16.34
N SER A 97 9.52 -5.89 -15.53
CA SER A 97 10.25 -4.69 -15.94
C SER A 97 11.19 -4.93 -17.12
N GLN A 98 11.67 -6.16 -17.32
CA GLN A 98 12.54 -6.52 -18.44
C GLN A 98 11.82 -6.49 -19.80
N TYR A 99 10.49 -6.43 -19.82
CA TYR A 99 9.65 -6.50 -21.02
C TYR A 99 8.89 -5.23 -21.35
N THR A 100 9.22 -4.13 -20.69
CA THR A 100 8.66 -2.82 -20.98
C THR A 100 9.73 -1.73 -21.04
N GLN A 101 9.48 -0.69 -21.84
CA GLN A 101 10.29 0.54 -21.93
C GLN A 101 9.50 1.74 -21.40
N SER A 102 8.35 1.50 -20.79
CA SER A 102 7.48 2.54 -20.28
C SER A 102 8.12 3.30 -19.11
N THR A 103 7.76 4.56 -18.94
CA THR A 103 8.14 5.33 -17.77
C THR A 103 7.41 4.78 -16.54
N ILE A 104 8.14 4.32 -15.55
CA ILE A 104 7.60 3.73 -14.32
C ILE A 104 7.73 4.73 -13.18
N VAL A 105 6.60 5.02 -12.53
CA VAL A 105 6.53 5.66 -11.22
C VAL A 105 6.27 4.58 -10.17
N ALA A 106 7.27 4.28 -9.37
CA ALA A 106 7.21 3.24 -8.33
C ALA A 106 7.08 3.88 -6.95
N ILE A 107 6.09 3.47 -6.16
CA ILE A 107 5.74 4.08 -4.89
C ILE A 107 5.81 3.05 -3.77
N THR A 108 6.64 3.33 -2.75
CA THR A 108 6.77 2.52 -1.54
C THR A 108 6.73 3.39 -0.28
N GLY A 109 6.73 2.75 0.87
CA GLY A 109 6.67 3.35 2.20
C GLY A 109 6.04 2.39 3.20
N SER A 110 6.08 2.68 4.47
CA SER A 110 5.30 1.93 5.47
C SER A 110 3.82 2.23 5.30
N ASN A 111 3.45 3.51 5.23
CA ASN A 111 2.07 3.99 5.10
C ASN A 111 1.89 4.91 3.89
N GLY A 112 0.65 5.13 3.46
CA GLY A 112 0.31 6.07 2.38
C GLY A 112 0.47 5.52 0.95
N LYS A 113 1.11 4.38 0.74
CA LYS A 113 1.37 3.78 -0.59
C LYS A 113 0.14 3.80 -1.51
N THR A 114 -0.92 3.14 -1.08
CA THR A 114 -2.14 2.98 -1.90
C THR A 114 -2.77 4.31 -2.27
N THR A 115 -2.91 5.21 -1.29
CA THR A 115 -3.47 6.54 -1.52
C THR A 115 -2.64 7.32 -2.54
N THR A 116 -1.31 7.34 -2.38
CA THR A 116 -0.41 8.05 -3.28
C THR A 116 -0.40 7.42 -4.67
N THR A 117 -0.40 6.08 -4.77
CA THR A 117 -0.42 5.37 -6.05
C THR A 117 -1.71 5.65 -6.82
N LEU A 118 -2.87 5.54 -6.15
CA LEU A 118 -4.16 5.82 -6.77
C LEU A 118 -4.30 7.31 -7.16
N LEU A 119 -3.82 8.22 -6.31
CA LEU A 119 -3.82 9.65 -6.61
C LEU A 119 -2.93 9.96 -7.81
N THR A 120 -1.71 9.42 -7.85
CA THR A 120 -0.79 9.61 -8.98
C THR A 120 -1.39 9.06 -10.28
N HIS A 121 -1.94 7.85 -10.24
CA HIS A 121 -2.64 7.26 -11.39
C HIS A 121 -3.83 8.13 -11.84
N HIS A 122 -4.65 8.61 -10.91
CA HIS A 122 -5.77 9.49 -11.20
C HIS A 122 -5.31 10.79 -11.88
N ILE A 123 -4.26 11.45 -11.38
CA ILE A 123 -3.70 12.66 -11.97
C ILE A 123 -3.23 12.41 -13.41
N PHE A 124 -2.49 11.31 -13.64
CA PHE A 124 -2.01 10.96 -14.99
C PHE A 124 -3.18 10.71 -15.95
N LYS A 125 -4.17 9.95 -15.51
CA LYS A 125 -5.36 9.62 -16.31
C LYS A 125 -6.18 10.86 -16.63
N GLN A 126 -6.41 11.76 -15.67
CA GLN A 126 -7.14 13.01 -15.88
C GLN A 126 -6.37 13.98 -16.78
N ALA A 127 -5.05 13.90 -16.79
CA ALA A 127 -4.22 14.66 -17.75
C ALA A 127 -4.23 14.07 -19.18
N GLY A 128 -4.97 12.99 -19.42
CA GLY A 128 -5.10 12.34 -20.73
C GLY A 128 -3.95 11.38 -21.07
N LEU A 129 -3.13 10.97 -20.09
CA LEU A 129 -2.06 10.01 -20.31
C LEU A 129 -2.61 8.58 -20.30
N GLU A 130 -2.11 7.73 -21.21
CA GLU A 130 -2.31 6.28 -21.12
C GLU A 130 -1.40 5.73 -20.03
N VAL A 131 -1.98 5.23 -18.94
CA VAL A 131 -1.26 4.81 -17.73
C VAL A 131 -1.84 3.52 -17.16
N GLY A 132 -0.98 2.54 -16.88
CA GLY A 132 -1.31 1.31 -16.17
C GLY A 132 -1.16 1.49 -14.66
N LEU A 133 -2.05 0.84 -13.90
CA LEU A 133 -2.04 0.79 -12.44
C LEU A 133 -1.83 -0.63 -11.98
N GLY A 134 -0.79 -0.90 -11.21
CA GLY A 134 -0.51 -2.26 -10.77
C GLY A 134 0.49 -2.39 -9.63
N GLY A 135 1.00 -3.59 -9.45
CA GLY A 135 1.94 -3.96 -8.38
C GLY A 135 1.25 -4.61 -7.19
N ASN A 136 1.41 -4.03 -5.99
CA ASN A 136 0.79 -4.53 -4.77
C ASN A 136 -0.71 -4.16 -4.64
N ILE A 137 -1.24 -3.41 -5.58
CA ILE A 137 -2.66 -3.06 -5.75
C ILE A 137 -3.04 -3.09 -7.22
N GLY A 138 -4.34 -3.19 -7.49
CA GLY A 138 -4.85 -3.25 -8.86
C GLY A 138 -4.51 -4.58 -9.51
N TYR A 139 -3.96 -4.53 -10.70
CA TYR A 139 -3.57 -5.72 -11.46
C TYR A 139 -2.09 -6.07 -11.25
N SER A 140 -1.76 -7.35 -11.46
CA SER A 140 -0.37 -7.80 -11.58
C SER A 140 0.37 -6.97 -12.63
N PHE A 141 1.55 -6.46 -12.30
CA PHE A 141 2.36 -5.70 -13.24
C PHE A 141 2.74 -6.54 -14.46
N ALA A 142 3.05 -7.82 -14.25
CA ALA A 142 3.34 -8.75 -15.33
C ALA A 142 2.12 -8.96 -16.25
N GLU A 143 0.91 -9.05 -15.70
CA GLU A 143 -0.32 -9.15 -16.50
C GLU A 143 -0.57 -7.87 -17.32
N LEU A 144 -0.34 -6.70 -16.74
CA LEU A 144 -0.45 -5.44 -17.47
C LEU A 144 0.53 -5.39 -18.64
N VAL A 145 1.79 -5.76 -18.43
CA VAL A 145 2.81 -5.80 -19.49
C VAL A 145 2.46 -6.84 -20.57
N ALA A 146 1.83 -7.95 -20.20
CA ALA A 146 1.39 -8.97 -21.14
C ALA A 146 0.22 -8.51 -22.05
N ASN A 147 -0.72 -7.74 -21.48
CA ASN A 147 -1.97 -7.38 -22.15
C ASN A 147 -1.96 -6.00 -22.79
N SER A 148 -1.19 -5.07 -22.20
CA SER A 148 -1.08 -3.69 -22.68
C SER A 148 0.30 -3.15 -22.31
N ASN A 149 0.83 -2.23 -23.10
CA ASN A 149 2.12 -1.62 -22.79
C ASN A 149 1.99 -0.09 -22.93
N PRO A 150 1.22 0.57 -22.03
CA PRO A 150 1.03 2.00 -22.07
C PRO A 150 2.35 2.74 -21.81
N PRO A 151 2.48 4.01 -22.23
CA PRO A 151 3.68 4.81 -22.01
C PRO A 151 4.08 5.00 -20.55
N TYR A 152 3.14 4.86 -19.63
CA TYR A 152 3.34 5.06 -18.19
C TYR A 152 2.78 3.92 -17.36
N TYR A 153 3.47 3.58 -16.28
CA TYR A 153 2.97 2.74 -15.20
C TYR A 153 3.10 3.47 -13.87
N VAL A 154 2.08 3.37 -13.03
CA VAL A 154 2.13 3.75 -11.62
C VAL A 154 1.99 2.49 -10.80
N LEU A 155 3.03 2.13 -10.05
CA LEU A 155 3.13 0.87 -9.34
C LEU A 155 3.23 1.10 -7.82
N GLU A 156 2.35 0.46 -7.06
CA GLU A 156 2.56 0.28 -5.63
C GLU A 156 3.54 -0.88 -5.42
N ILE A 157 4.60 -0.66 -4.64
CA ILE A 157 5.59 -1.71 -4.40
C ILE A 157 5.78 -1.92 -2.90
N SER A 158 5.59 -3.16 -2.44
CA SER A 158 5.88 -3.58 -1.07
C SER A 158 7.38 -3.84 -0.87
N SER A 159 7.84 -3.84 0.39
CA SER A 159 9.21 -4.23 0.71
C SER A 159 9.53 -5.65 0.22
N PHE A 160 8.60 -6.59 0.35
CA PHE A 160 8.78 -7.97 -0.10
C PHE A 160 8.96 -8.11 -1.62
N GLN A 161 8.35 -7.22 -2.41
CA GLN A 161 8.59 -7.17 -3.85
C GLN A 161 9.95 -6.55 -4.17
N LEU A 162 10.40 -5.56 -3.37
CA LEU A 162 11.72 -4.95 -3.49
C LEU A 162 12.86 -5.91 -3.12
N ASP A 163 12.63 -6.85 -2.20
CA ASP A 163 13.64 -7.86 -1.84
C ASP A 163 14.04 -8.75 -3.03
N GLY A 164 13.14 -8.93 -3.99
CA GLY A 164 13.37 -9.74 -5.19
C GLY A 164 13.71 -8.95 -6.45
N ILE A 165 14.20 -7.70 -6.37
CA ILE A 165 14.67 -6.96 -7.54
C ILE A 165 16.20 -7.09 -7.69
N GLU A 166 16.67 -7.12 -8.93
CA GLU A 166 18.09 -7.15 -9.30
C GLU A 166 18.47 -5.96 -10.22
N HIS A 167 17.67 -5.72 -11.26
CA HIS A 167 17.90 -4.71 -12.29
C HIS A 167 16.77 -3.68 -12.40
N PHE A 168 15.64 -3.92 -11.77
CA PHE A 168 14.53 -2.98 -11.79
C PHE A 168 14.97 -1.57 -11.41
N ALA A 169 14.71 -0.60 -12.28
CA ALA A 169 15.03 0.80 -12.12
C ALA A 169 13.83 1.66 -12.55
N PRO A 170 13.00 2.14 -11.64
CA PRO A 170 11.92 3.05 -12.01
C PRO A 170 12.48 4.42 -12.38
N HIS A 171 11.89 5.10 -13.36
CA HIS A 171 12.29 6.46 -13.70
C HIS A 171 12.02 7.44 -12.53
N ILE A 172 10.89 7.23 -11.84
CA ILE A 172 10.54 7.98 -10.62
C ILE A 172 10.29 6.98 -9.49
N ALA A 173 11.14 7.00 -8.48
CA ALA A 173 10.94 6.28 -7.23
C ALA A 173 10.37 7.21 -6.16
N VAL A 174 9.40 6.76 -5.39
CA VAL A 174 8.79 7.52 -4.29
C VAL A 174 8.89 6.70 -3.00
N LEU A 175 9.52 7.27 -1.98
CA LEU A 175 9.59 6.73 -0.63
C LEU A 175 8.87 7.65 0.35
N LEU A 176 7.67 7.24 0.79
CA LEU A 176 6.77 8.10 1.55
C LEU A 176 7.16 8.26 3.03
N ASN A 177 7.57 7.17 3.66
CA ASN A 177 7.95 7.13 5.08
C ASN A 177 8.47 5.74 5.44
N ILE A 178 9.21 5.65 6.55
CA ILE A 178 9.66 4.37 7.10
C ILE A 178 9.37 4.34 8.60
N THR A 179 8.43 3.48 8.99
CA THR A 179 8.12 3.15 10.39
C THR A 179 8.17 1.65 10.59
N PRO A 180 8.50 1.14 11.78
CA PRO A 180 8.59 -0.30 12.03
C PRO A 180 7.31 -1.04 11.62
N ASP A 181 7.47 -2.02 10.73
CA ASP A 181 6.38 -2.89 10.26
C ASP A 181 7.00 -4.19 9.75
N HIS A 182 6.25 -5.29 9.80
CA HIS A 182 6.67 -6.60 9.28
C HIS A 182 8.03 -7.12 9.78
N LEU A 183 8.45 -6.75 11.00
CA LEU A 183 9.79 -7.07 11.52
C LEU A 183 10.05 -8.58 11.63
N ASP A 184 9.01 -9.39 11.77
CA ASP A 184 9.06 -10.86 11.74
C ASP A 184 9.63 -11.43 10.43
N ARG A 185 9.57 -10.65 9.34
CA ARG A 185 10.13 -10.98 8.02
C ARG A 185 11.56 -10.46 7.84
N TYR A 186 12.03 -9.58 8.72
CA TYR A 186 13.33 -8.91 8.67
C TYR A 186 14.20 -9.22 9.89
N ASP A 187 14.08 -10.44 10.43
CA ASP A 187 14.85 -10.93 11.59
C ASP A 187 14.72 -10.04 12.82
N TYR A 188 13.57 -9.35 12.96
CA TYR A 188 13.31 -8.34 14.00
C TYR A 188 14.32 -7.19 14.02
N LYS A 189 15.00 -6.94 12.88
CA LYS A 189 15.96 -5.84 12.70
C LYS A 189 15.36 -4.76 11.81
N PHE A 190 15.14 -3.60 12.37
CA PHE A 190 14.53 -2.49 11.64
C PHE A 190 15.41 -2.02 10.48
N GLU A 191 16.74 -2.10 10.63
CA GLU A 191 17.72 -1.74 9.61
C GLU A 191 17.54 -2.58 8.32
N ASN A 192 17.16 -3.85 8.44
CA ASN A 192 16.90 -4.72 7.29
C ASN A 192 15.65 -4.24 6.53
N TYR A 193 14.61 -3.81 7.23
CA TYR A 193 13.40 -3.26 6.61
C TYR A 193 13.67 -1.91 5.93
N ILE A 194 14.49 -1.05 6.54
CA ILE A 194 14.94 0.21 5.93
C ILE A 194 15.71 -0.08 4.63
N ALA A 195 16.71 -0.96 4.70
CA ALA A 195 17.50 -1.36 3.53
C ALA A 195 16.62 -1.92 2.40
N SER A 196 15.64 -2.77 2.73
CA SER A 196 14.69 -3.32 1.76
C SER A 196 13.93 -2.19 1.02
N LYS A 197 13.43 -1.18 1.73
CA LYS A 197 12.71 -0.07 1.08
C LYS A 197 13.58 0.79 0.18
N PHE A 198 14.83 1.03 0.55
CA PHE A 198 15.76 1.80 -0.27
C PHE A 198 16.21 1.07 -1.54
N ARG A 199 15.96 -0.24 -1.65
CA ARG A 199 16.18 -0.98 -2.90
C ARG A 199 15.40 -0.40 -4.09
N ILE A 200 14.31 0.33 -3.85
CA ILE A 200 13.54 0.98 -4.92
C ILE A 200 14.41 1.93 -5.77
N ALA A 201 15.48 2.49 -5.20
CA ALA A 201 16.39 3.43 -5.86
C ALA A 201 17.75 2.81 -6.22
N MET A 202 18.00 1.53 -5.89
CA MET A 202 19.35 0.93 -5.97
C MET A 202 19.97 0.92 -7.38
N ASN A 203 19.12 0.82 -8.40
CA ASN A 203 19.56 0.76 -9.80
C ASN A 203 19.31 2.06 -10.57
N GLN A 204 18.73 3.07 -9.92
CA GLN A 204 18.51 4.38 -10.54
C GLN A 204 19.83 5.06 -10.90
N THR A 205 19.79 5.89 -11.92
CA THR A 205 20.91 6.67 -12.46
C THR A 205 20.68 8.17 -12.22
N ALA A 206 21.63 9.00 -12.64
CA ALA A 206 21.50 10.47 -12.58
C ALA A 206 20.36 11.04 -13.45
N ASN A 207 19.81 10.23 -14.37
CA ASN A 207 18.68 10.62 -15.22
C ASN A 207 17.32 10.33 -14.56
N ASP A 208 17.32 9.71 -13.39
CA ASP A 208 16.11 9.29 -12.66
C ASP A 208 15.88 10.17 -11.46
N TYR A 209 14.68 10.04 -10.85
CA TYR A 209 14.25 10.86 -9.73
C TYR A 209 13.90 10.00 -8.51
N PHE A 210 14.33 10.44 -7.34
CA PHE A 210 13.98 9.86 -6.06
C PHE A 210 13.22 10.90 -5.21
N ILE A 211 11.92 10.70 -5.03
CA ILE A 211 11.04 11.57 -4.25
C ILE A 211 10.93 11.01 -2.83
N TYR A 212 11.14 11.83 -1.80
CA TYR A 212 11.18 11.36 -0.42
C TYR A 212 10.62 12.35 0.59
N ASP A 213 10.14 11.86 1.72
CA ASP A 213 9.73 12.70 2.86
C ASP A 213 10.96 13.28 3.55
N ALA A 214 11.17 14.58 3.39
CA ALA A 214 12.30 15.29 3.98
C ALA A 214 12.12 15.58 5.49
N ASP A 215 10.93 15.27 6.06
CA ASP A 215 10.69 15.35 7.50
C ASP A 215 10.90 14.00 8.19
N ASP A 216 11.00 12.87 7.45
CA ASP A 216 11.19 11.55 8.03
C ASP A 216 12.67 11.37 8.49
N PRO A 217 12.93 11.22 9.80
CA PRO A 217 14.29 11.12 10.30
C PRO A 217 14.99 9.84 9.82
N VAL A 218 14.28 8.73 9.67
CA VAL A 218 14.86 7.45 9.22
C VAL A 218 15.37 7.56 7.79
N ILE A 219 14.60 8.23 6.92
CA ILE A 219 15.01 8.47 5.54
C ILE A 219 16.22 9.41 5.49
N ASN A 220 16.19 10.50 6.27
CA ASN A 220 17.30 11.46 6.30
C ASN A 220 18.60 10.86 6.83
N ASP A 221 18.54 10.06 7.89
CA ASP A 221 19.71 9.38 8.48
C ASP A 221 20.32 8.38 7.48
N TRP A 222 19.47 7.64 6.74
CA TRP A 222 19.96 6.75 5.69
C TRP A 222 20.64 7.50 4.57
N LEU A 223 20.02 8.55 4.04
CA LEU A 223 20.55 9.34 2.93
C LEU A 223 21.88 10.04 3.30
N ALA A 224 22.05 10.43 4.56
CA ALA A 224 23.29 11.04 5.04
C ALA A 224 24.51 10.10 4.95
N THR A 225 24.27 8.77 5.01
CA THR A 225 25.32 7.75 4.99
C THR A 225 25.37 6.94 3.70
N HIS A 226 24.30 6.96 2.91
CA HIS A 226 24.15 6.19 1.67
C HIS A 226 23.70 7.12 0.53
N PRO A 227 24.63 7.87 -0.10
CA PRO A 227 24.28 8.79 -1.18
C PRO A 227 23.72 8.03 -2.39
N LEU A 228 22.60 8.51 -2.92
CA LEU A 228 21.96 7.95 -4.09
C LEU A 228 22.43 8.63 -5.38
N LYS A 229 22.32 7.93 -6.52
CA LYS A 229 22.66 8.46 -7.83
C LYS A 229 21.60 9.36 -8.47
N PRO A 230 20.28 9.07 -8.31
CA PRO A 230 19.21 9.87 -8.91
C PRO A 230 19.13 11.26 -8.30
N LYS A 231 18.43 12.16 -9.00
CA LYS A 231 18.09 13.46 -8.47
C LYS A 231 17.10 13.30 -7.30
N CYS A 232 17.53 13.62 -6.10
CA CYS A 232 16.73 13.52 -4.89
C CYS A 232 15.85 14.76 -4.74
N ILE A 233 14.52 14.57 -4.62
CA ILE A 233 13.54 15.65 -4.50
C ILE A 233 12.73 15.43 -3.23
N GLY A 234 12.91 16.32 -2.24
CA GLY A 234 12.21 16.24 -0.96
C GLY A 234 10.80 16.79 -1.01
N PHE A 235 9.94 16.31 -0.12
CA PHE A 235 8.72 17.01 0.26
C PHE A 235 8.66 17.18 1.78
N SER A 236 8.08 18.31 2.25
CA SER A 236 8.07 18.69 3.67
C SER A 236 6.85 19.48 4.06
N ILE A 237 6.28 19.21 5.23
CA ILE A 237 5.28 20.07 5.88
C ILE A 237 5.86 20.91 7.00
N GLU A 238 7.15 20.74 7.34
CA GLU A 238 7.81 21.37 8.48
C GLU A 238 8.80 22.47 8.08
N LYS A 239 9.36 22.39 6.85
CA LYS A 239 10.39 23.30 6.37
C LYS A 239 10.22 23.68 4.91
N GLU A 240 10.63 24.90 4.53
CA GLU A 240 10.70 25.33 3.14
C GLU A 240 11.91 24.67 2.44
N LEU A 241 11.71 24.25 1.21
CA LEU A 241 12.73 23.62 0.38
C LEU A 241 13.02 24.49 -0.84
N SER A 242 14.30 24.60 -1.22
CA SER A 242 14.71 25.31 -2.43
C SER A 242 14.31 24.58 -3.71
N GLU A 243 14.21 23.25 -3.66
CA GLU A 243 13.69 22.37 -4.72
C GLU A 243 12.88 21.25 -4.09
N GLY A 244 11.70 20.93 -4.67
CA GLY A 244 10.78 19.93 -4.15
C GLY A 244 9.41 20.50 -3.83
N ALA A 245 8.71 19.90 -2.86
CA ALA A 245 7.41 20.40 -2.43
C ALA A 245 7.41 20.73 -0.92
N PHE A 246 6.78 21.84 -0.53
CA PHE A 246 6.66 22.19 0.88
C PHE A 246 5.34 22.90 1.20
N LEU A 247 4.93 22.81 2.46
CA LEU A 247 3.75 23.50 2.99
C LEU A 247 4.15 24.85 3.58
N LYS A 248 3.50 25.93 3.13
CA LYS A 248 3.63 27.27 3.69
C LYS A 248 2.29 28.00 3.57
N ASP A 249 1.86 28.68 4.63
CA ASP A 249 0.64 29.48 4.67
C ASP A 249 -0.60 28.72 4.13
N ASN A 250 -0.77 27.48 4.56
CA ASN A 250 -1.83 26.56 4.12
C ASN A 250 -1.85 26.29 2.59
N LYS A 251 -0.69 26.43 1.93
CA LYS A 251 -0.51 26.17 0.50
C LYS A 251 0.66 25.24 0.27
N ILE A 252 0.48 24.32 -0.65
CA ILE A 252 1.56 23.46 -1.17
C ILE A 252 2.29 24.24 -2.25
N HIS A 253 3.58 24.47 -2.05
CA HIS A 253 4.49 25.02 -3.03
C HIS A 253 5.30 23.88 -3.65
N ILE A 254 5.30 23.77 -4.97
CA ILE A 254 6.13 22.79 -5.71
C ILE A 254 7.11 23.59 -6.56
N MET A 255 8.39 23.46 -6.24
CA MET A 255 9.49 24.15 -6.91
C MET A 255 10.36 23.15 -7.64
N LEU A 256 10.28 23.11 -8.96
CA LEU A 256 11.04 22.20 -9.82
C LEU A 256 11.55 22.98 -11.05
N GLU A 257 12.85 22.87 -11.33
CA GLU A 257 13.46 23.43 -12.54
C GLU A 257 13.10 24.91 -12.80
N ASN A 258 13.15 25.75 -11.76
CA ASN A 258 12.76 27.17 -11.79
C ASN A 258 11.26 27.44 -12.08
N GLN A 259 10.42 26.42 -12.00
CA GLN A 259 8.96 26.57 -12.10
C GLN A 259 8.34 26.41 -10.73
N THR A 260 7.42 27.31 -10.38
CA THR A 260 6.66 27.25 -9.13
C THR A 260 5.21 26.92 -9.42
N THR A 261 4.68 25.92 -8.72
CA THR A 261 3.25 25.61 -8.68
C THR A 261 2.76 25.79 -7.26
N VAL A 262 1.67 26.53 -7.06
CA VAL A 262 1.08 26.73 -5.72
C VAL A 262 -0.33 26.17 -5.72
N ILE A 263 -0.68 25.36 -4.73
CA ILE A 263 -1.98 24.70 -4.58
C ILE A 263 -2.49 24.98 -3.16
N ASP A 264 -3.71 25.47 -3.05
CA ASP A 264 -4.35 25.70 -1.76
C ASP A 264 -4.76 24.37 -1.14
N VAL A 265 -4.45 24.14 0.15
CA VAL A 265 -4.81 22.90 0.85
C VAL A 265 -6.33 22.73 0.95
N GLU A 266 -7.11 23.81 0.94
CA GLU A 266 -8.57 23.73 0.98
C GLU A 266 -9.14 23.18 -0.33
N GLU A 267 -8.45 23.36 -1.46
CA GLU A 267 -8.86 22.83 -2.76
C GLU A 267 -8.60 21.33 -2.92
N ILE A 268 -7.79 20.71 -2.05
CA ILE A 268 -7.46 19.29 -2.12
C ILE A 268 -8.57 18.48 -1.45
N SER A 269 -9.03 17.43 -2.12
CA SER A 269 -10.07 16.55 -1.58
C SER A 269 -9.59 15.75 -0.36
N LEU A 270 -8.35 15.29 -0.37
CA LEU A 270 -7.75 14.51 0.72
C LEU A 270 -7.32 15.41 1.89
N LYS A 271 -7.89 15.21 3.06
CA LYS A 271 -7.60 16.02 4.26
C LYS A 271 -6.62 15.32 5.20
N GLY A 272 -5.98 16.12 6.08
CA GLY A 272 -5.02 15.65 7.09
C GLY A 272 -3.56 15.73 6.64
N LYS A 273 -2.66 15.92 7.63
CA LYS A 273 -1.22 16.15 7.39
C LYS A 273 -0.56 15.06 6.54
N HIS A 274 -0.85 13.79 6.83
CA HIS A 274 -0.33 12.66 6.06
C HIS A 274 -0.81 12.67 4.60
N ASN A 275 -2.04 13.11 4.35
CA ASN A 275 -2.57 13.22 2.99
C ASN A 275 -2.03 14.45 2.24
N ILE A 276 -1.66 15.51 2.94
CA ILE A 276 -0.90 16.63 2.36
C ILE A 276 0.46 16.11 1.85
N LYS A 277 1.17 15.30 2.66
CA LYS A 277 2.42 14.64 2.24
C LYS A 277 2.23 13.72 1.04
N ASN A 278 1.21 12.86 1.07
CA ASN A 278 0.85 11.98 -0.05
C ASN A 278 0.56 12.79 -1.33
N THR A 279 -0.16 13.92 -1.19
CA THR A 279 -0.48 14.83 -2.29
C THR A 279 0.77 15.50 -2.86
N MET A 280 1.69 15.95 -2.00
CA MET A 280 2.96 16.52 -2.44
C MET A 280 3.77 15.52 -3.26
N ALA A 281 3.91 14.28 -2.78
CA ALA A 281 4.63 13.22 -3.48
C ALA A 281 4.03 12.94 -4.87
N ALA A 282 2.71 12.77 -4.95
CA ALA A 282 2.00 12.56 -6.21
C ALA A 282 2.10 13.76 -7.17
N ALA A 283 2.01 14.99 -6.63
CA ALA A 283 2.09 16.21 -7.42
C ALA A 283 3.51 16.44 -7.97
N VAL A 284 4.55 16.15 -7.19
CA VAL A 284 5.95 16.20 -7.67
C VAL A 284 6.13 15.19 -8.81
N ALA A 285 5.68 13.94 -8.65
CA ALA A 285 5.76 12.92 -9.69
C ALA A 285 5.03 13.37 -10.98
N ALA A 286 3.86 13.97 -10.84
CA ALA A 286 3.09 14.51 -11.98
C ALA A 286 3.82 15.65 -12.69
N ARG A 287 4.47 16.55 -11.94
CA ARG A 287 5.22 17.67 -12.53
C ARG A 287 6.48 17.21 -13.26
N LEU A 288 7.13 16.15 -12.77
CA LEU A 288 8.31 15.56 -13.43
C LEU A 288 7.99 14.93 -14.81
N VAL A 289 6.75 14.53 -15.05
CA VAL A 289 6.27 14.10 -16.38
C VAL A 289 5.52 15.20 -17.13
N ASN A 290 5.73 16.46 -16.76
CA ASN A 290 5.21 17.64 -17.43
C ASN A 290 3.67 17.79 -17.44
N ILE A 291 2.95 17.20 -16.48
CA ILE A 291 1.51 17.45 -16.35
C ILE A 291 1.28 18.92 -15.99
N ARG A 292 0.38 19.57 -16.72
CA ARG A 292 0.08 21.01 -16.58
C ARG A 292 -0.54 21.32 -15.21
N ASN A 293 -0.23 22.50 -14.67
CA ASN A 293 -0.75 22.95 -13.37
C ASN A 293 -2.29 22.94 -13.28
N ALA A 294 -2.98 23.31 -14.36
CA ALA A 294 -4.44 23.31 -14.39
C ALA A 294 -5.01 21.89 -14.22
N SER A 295 -4.49 20.91 -14.98
CA SER A 295 -4.92 19.51 -14.88
C SER A 295 -4.58 18.91 -13.51
N LEU A 296 -3.41 19.26 -12.95
CA LEU A 296 -3.01 18.82 -11.62
C LEU A 296 -3.99 19.30 -10.55
N ARG A 297 -4.33 20.61 -10.53
CA ARG A 297 -5.27 21.17 -9.55
C ARG A 297 -6.65 20.56 -9.66
N GLU A 298 -7.16 20.41 -10.89
CA GLU A 298 -8.47 19.82 -11.12
C GLU A 298 -8.52 18.36 -10.65
N SER A 299 -7.47 17.58 -10.93
CA SER A 299 -7.35 16.20 -10.47
C SER A 299 -7.34 16.09 -8.94
N LEU A 300 -6.63 16.99 -8.24
CA LEU A 300 -6.56 17.00 -6.79
C LEU A 300 -7.89 17.36 -6.12
N LYS A 301 -8.72 18.19 -6.77
CA LYS A 301 -10.09 18.50 -6.32
C LYS A 301 -11.03 17.32 -6.48
N GLY A 302 -10.93 16.60 -7.58
CA GLY A 302 -11.84 15.53 -7.97
C GLY A 302 -11.52 14.14 -7.41
N PHE A 303 -10.40 13.95 -6.74
CA PHE A 303 -10.00 12.64 -6.25
C PHE A 303 -10.80 12.22 -5.02
N GLN A 304 -11.50 11.09 -5.11
CA GLN A 304 -12.40 10.60 -4.03
C GLN A 304 -11.69 9.71 -2.99
N GLY A 305 -10.37 9.57 -3.06
CA GLY A 305 -9.62 8.69 -2.14
C GLY A 305 -9.64 7.22 -2.56
N ALA A 306 -9.01 6.39 -1.73
CA ALA A 306 -9.02 4.94 -1.86
C ALA A 306 -10.22 4.35 -1.10
N ALA A 307 -10.89 3.38 -1.69
CA ALA A 307 -11.92 2.62 -0.96
C ALA A 307 -11.35 2.05 0.34
N HIS A 308 -12.16 2.01 1.39
CA HIS A 308 -11.80 1.53 2.73
C HIS A 308 -10.66 2.30 3.43
N ARG A 309 -10.37 3.54 3.01
CA ARG A 309 -9.36 4.38 3.64
C ARG A 309 -9.91 5.78 3.90
N LEU A 310 -10.33 6.02 5.17
CA LEU A 310 -11.07 7.21 5.60
C LEU A 310 -12.21 7.57 4.62
N GLU A 311 -12.82 6.54 4.04
CA GLU A 311 -13.93 6.65 3.08
C GLU A 311 -15.20 7.08 3.82
N GLU A 312 -15.70 8.29 3.54
CA GLU A 312 -17.01 8.71 4.04
C GLU A 312 -18.08 7.89 3.33
N VAL A 313 -18.83 7.10 4.11
CA VAL A 313 -19.86 6.19 3.58
C VAL A 313 -21.20 6.90 3.48
N LYS A 314 -21.64 7.52 4.58
CA LYS A 314 -22.97 8.16 4.69
C LYS A 314 -23.04 9.02 5.94
N VAL A 315 -23.88 10.05 5.89
CA VAL A 315 -24.34 10.78 7.07
C VAL A 315 -25.76 10.30 7.41
N VAL A 316 -25.97 9.80 8.62
CA VAL A 316 -27.27 9.34 9.12
C VAL A 316 -27.59 10.09 10.39
N GLU A 317 -28.73 10.80 10.43
CA GLU A 317 -29.19 11.59 11.60
C GLU A 317 -28.11 12.54 12.16
N GLY A 318 -27.29 13.12 11.25
CA GLY A 318 -26.21 14.03 11.62
C GLY A 318 -24.93 13.34 12.11
N VAL A 319 -24.86 12.02 12.11
CA VAL A 319 -23.68 11.23 12.42
C VAL A 319 -22.98 10.82 11.13
N THR A 320 -21.68 11.10 11.02
CA THR A 320 -20.85 10.72 9.84
C THR A 320 -20.28 9.33 10.04
N TYR A 321 -20.46 8.44 9.07
CA TYR A 321 -19.89 7.09 9.08
C TYR A 321 -18.69 7.00 8.15
N ILE A 322 -17.52 6.63 8.71
CA ILE A 322 -16.23 6.56 7.99
C ILE A 322 -15.68 5.14 7.99
N ASN A 323 -15.41 4.63 6.81
CA ASN A 323 -14.79 3.33 6.58
C ASN A 323 -13.28 3.47 6.37
N ASP A 324 -12.52 3.00 7.35
CA ASP A 324 -11.07 2.93 7.32
C ASP A 324 -10.60 1.48 7.54
N SER A 325 -11.32 0.51 6.99
CA SER A 325 -11.06 -0.92 7.18
C SER A 325 -9.65 -1.35 6.78
N LYS A 326 -8.97 -0.58 5.91
CA LYS A 326 -7.58 -0.83 5.49
C LYS A 326 -6.55 -0.45 6.57
N ALA A 327 -6.93 0.22 7.66
CA ALA A 327 -6.07 0.52 8.80
C ALA A 327 -5.84 -0.76 9.64
N THR A 328 -4.95 -1.63 9.19
CA THR A 328 -4.67 -2.94 9.80
C THR A 328 -3.47 -2.91 10.78
N ASN A 329 -3.01 -1.72 11.16
CA ASN A 329 -1.97 -1.49 12.17
C ASN A 329 -2.26 -0.22 12.97
N VAL A 330 -1.64 -0.12 14.15
CA VAL A 330 -1.82 0.99 15.10
C VAL A 330 -1.46 2.34 14.49
N ASN A 331 -0.38 2.41 13.71
CA ASN A 331 0.07 3.66 13.12
C ASN A 331 -0.94 4.23 12.09
N SER A 332 -1.61 3.37 11.33
CA SER A 332 -2.69 3.82 10.43
C SER A 332 -3.86 4.42 11.20
N VAL A 333 -4.25 3.80 12.32
CA VAL A 333 -5.30 4.30 13.21
C VAL A 333 -4.92 5.62 13.85
N TYR A 334 -3.65 5.78 14.25
CA TYR A 334 -3.13 7.05 14.76
C TYR A 334 -3.45 8.21 13.81
N PHE A 335 -3.17 8.05 12.52
CA PHE A 335 -3.48 9.07 11.51
C PHE A 335 -4.98 9.26 11.30
N ALA A 336 -5.79 8.21 11.41
CA ALA A 336 -7.24 8.33 11.30
C ALA A 336 -7.81 9.16 12.46
N LEU A 337 -7.40 8.86 13.70
CA LEU A 337 -7.80 9.61 14.89
C LEU A 337 -7.30 11.06 14.87
N ASP A 338 -6.08 11.31 14.36
CA ASP A 338 -5.55 12.68 14.21
C ASP A 338 -6.37 13.51 13.21
N THR A 339 -6.77 12.90 12.09
CA THR A 339 -7.48 13.57 11.00
C THR A 339 -8.90 13.99 11.39
N ILE A 340 -9.64 13.14 12.09
CA ILE A 340 -11.04 13.40 12.47
C ILE A 340 -11.06 14.45 13.58
N LYS A 341 -11.90 15.48 13.43
CA LYS A 341 -12.00 16.61 14.36
C LYS A 341 -13.24 16.58 15.26
N THR A 342 -14.17 15.70 14.96
CA THR A 342 -15.40 15.47 15.74
C THR A 342 -15.18 14.42 16.82
N PRO A 343 -16.07 14.31 17.85
CA PRO A 343 -16.05 13.17 18.73
C PRO A 343 -16.29 11.85 17.98
N ILE A 344 -15.64 10.78 18.44
CA ILE A 344 -15.57 9.50 17.71
C ILE A 344 -16.22 8.38 18.53
N VAL A 345 -17.08 7.60 17.88
CA VAL A 345 -17.39 6.23 18.29
C VAL A 345 -16.55 5.29 17.44
N TRP A 346 -15.61 4.59 18.05
CA TRP A 346 -14.57 3.85 17.35
C TRP A 346 -14.86 2.35 17.30
N ILE A 347 -14.94 1.78 16.10
CA ILE A 347 -15.03 0.32 15.87
C ILE A 347 -13.61 -0.17 15.59
N VAL A 348 -13.10 -1.04 16.47
CA VAL A 348 -11.71 -1.52 16.47
C VAL A 348 -11.66 -3.02 16.75
N GLY A 349 -10.67 -3.73 16.22
CA GLY A 349 -10.46 -5.14 16.48
C GLY A 349 -10.24 -5.99 15.25
N GLY A 350 -10.01 -7.28 15.48
CA GLY A 350 -9.62 -8.26 14.50
C GLY A 350 -8.47 -9.11 15.03
N GLN A 351 -7.71 -9.74 14.14
CA GLN A 351 -6.55 -10.53 14.49
C GLN A 351 -5.39 -9.62 14.91
N ASP A 352 -5.14 -9.53 16.21
CA ASP A 352 -4.01 -8.79 16.80
C ASP A 352 -2.70 -9.54 16.53
N LYS A 353 -1.63 -8.77 16.27
CA LYS A 353 -0.28 -9.29 15.99
C LYS A 353 0.75 -8.85 17.04
N GLY A 354 0.31 -8.56 18.26
CA GLY A 354 1.15 -8.01 19.32
C GLY A 354 1.27 -6.48 19.23
N ASN A 355 0.17 -5.80 18.95
CA ASN A 355 0.11 -4.35 18.86
C ASN A 355 0.40 -3.66 20.18
N ASP A 356 1.18 -2.58 20.15
CA ASP A 356 1.27 -1.60 21.23
C ASP A 356 0.33 -0.43 20.95
N TYR A 357 -0.72 -0.30 21.76
CA TYR A 357 -1.74 0.75 21.62
C TYR A 357 -1.42 2.05 22.35
N ASN A 358 -0.27 2.14 23.05
CA ASN A 358 0.07 3.30 23.89
C ASN A 358 0.10 4.62 23.11
N SER A 359 0.53 4.58 21.85
CA SER A 359 0.59 5.75 20.98
C SER A 359 -0.79 6.35 20.67
N LEU A 360 -1.88 5.59 20.81
CA LEU A 360 -3.26 6.02 20.56
C LEU A 360 -3.90 6.68 21.78
N LEU A 361 -3.41 6.45 23.00
CA LEU A 361 -4.01 6.90 24.24
C LEU A 361 -4.33 8.41 24.27
N PRO A 362 -3.45 9.32 23.81
CA PRO A 362 -3.74 10.75 23.80
C PRO A 362 -4.97 11.11 22.96
N TYR A 363 -5.13 10.47 21.79
CA TYR A 363 -6.27 10.70 20.91
C TYR A 363 -7.55 10.04 21.43
N VAL A 364 -7.42 8.83 21.98
CA VAL A 364 -8.55 8.10 22.57
C VAL A 364 -9.13 8.91 23.72
N HIS A 365 -8.30 9.38 24.65
CA HIS A 365 -8.74 10.21 25.78
C HIS A 365 -9.39 11.52 25.31
N GLN A 366 -8.89 12.14 24.24
CA GLN A 366 -9.37 13.45 23.79
C GLN A 366 -10.65 13.39 22.96
N LYS A 367 -10.82 12.32 22.13
CA LYS A 367 -11.81 12.32 21.05
C LYS A 367 -12.77 11.13 21.08
N VAL A 368 -12.40 9.99 21.68
CA VAL A 368 -13.19 8.77 21.61
C VAL A 368 -14.22 8.74 22.77
N LYS A 369 -15.50 8.65 22.44
CA LYS A 369 -16.62 8.58 23.39
C LYS A 369 -16.97 7.15 23.79
N ALA A 370 -16.82 6.23 22.84
CA ALA A 370 -17.13 4.82 23.02
C ALA A 370 -16.28 3.96 22.09
N ILE A 371 -16.02 2.74 22.50
CA ILE A 371 -15.32 1.72 21.71
C ILE A 371 -16.23 0.52 21.49
N VAL A 372 -16.33 0.08 20.24
CA VAL A 372 -16.97 -1.18 19.86
C VAL A 372 -15.87 -2.12 19.39
N CYS A 373 -15.57 -3.13 20.20
CA CYS A 373 -14.57 -4.14 19.89
C CYS A 373 -15.16 -5.20 18.96
N LEU A 374 -14.61 -5.32 17.75
CA LEU A 374 -15.09 -6.23 16.71
C LEU A 374 -14.01 -7.27 16.39
N GLY A 375 -14.06 -8.43 17.03
CA GLY A 375 -13.06 -9.49 16.88
C GLY A 375 -13.40 -10.75 17.65
N VAL A 376 -12.65 -11.81 17.39
CA VAL A 376 -12.76 -13.07 18.14
C VAL A 376 -12.14 -12.95 19.53
N ASP A 377 -10.98 -12.28 19.62
CA ASP A 377 -10.28 -11.96 20.87
C ASP A 377 -10.00 -10.46 20.93
N ASN A 378 -10.71 -9.78 21.82
CA ASN A 378 -10.62 -8.33 22.04
C ASN A 378 -9.82 -7.98 23.31
N THR A 379 -9.25 -8.96 23.99
CA THR A 379 -8.55 -8.80 25.29
C THR A 379 -7.46 -7.70 25.23
N PRO A 380 -6.58 -7.64 24.21
CA PRO A 380 -5.54 -6.60 24.16
C PRO A 380 -6.12 -5.17 24.09
N ILE A 381 -7.24 -4.99 23.36
CA ILE A 381 -7.91 -3.68 23.22
C ILE A 381 -8.59 -3.29 24.53
N LEU A 382 -9.32 -4.23 25.14
CA LEU A 382 -9.98 -3.99 26.42
C LEU A 382 -8.94 -3.61 27.48
N GLN A 383 -7.85 -4.34 27.61
CA GLN A 383 -6.79 -4.05 28.59
C GLN A 383 -6.14 -2.68 28.35
N SER A 384 -6.01 -2.26 27.10
CA SER A 384 -5.37 -0.99 26.76
C SER A 384 -6.25 0.23 27.06
N PHE A 385 -7.58 0.09 26.97
CA PHE A 385 -8.47 1.26 26.99
C PHE A 385 -9.53 1.26 28.10
N TYR A 386 -9.71 0.19 28.89
CA TYR A 386 -10.78 0.11 29.90
C TYR A 386 -10.65 1.16 31.00
N ASN A 387 -9.45 1.66 31.27
CA ASN A 387 -9.22 2.74 32.26
C ASN A 387 -9.46 4.15 31.67
N VAL A 388 -9.70 4.25 30.37
CA VAL A 388 -9.78 5.52 29.64
C VAL A 388 -11.19 5.76 29.07
N ILE A 389 -11.89 4.70 28.73
CA ILE A 389 -13.22 4.76 28.08
C ILE A 389 -14.23 3.97 28.90
N ASP A 390 -15.28 4.65 29.35
CA ASP A 390 -16.35 4.06 30.15
C ASP A 390 -17.28 3.15 29.32
N ASN A 391 -17.47 3.48 28.04
CA ASN A 391 -18.39 2.79 27.15
C ASN A 391 -17.61 1.87 26.21
N MET A 392 -17.41 0.62 26.59
CA MET A 392 -16.79 -0.41 25.77
C MET A 392 -17.73 -1.61 25.64
N VAL A 393 -17.95 -2.08 24.42
CA VAL A 393 -18.78 -3.25 24.12
C VAL A 393 -18.08 -4.15 23.11
N GLU A 394 -18.41 -5.44 23.13
CA GLU A 394 -17.83 -6.43 22.26
C GLU A 394 -18.86 -7.08 21.34
N THR A 395 -18.48 -7.39 20.13
CA THR A 395 -19.29 -8.17 19.19
C THR A 395 -18.42 -8.90 18.18
N ARG A 396 -18.99 -9.91 17.53
CA ARG A 396 -18.39 -10.63 16.38
C ARG A 396 -19.15 -10.38 15.07
N SER A 397 -20.12 -9.47 15.10
CA SER A 397 -20.96 -9.16 13.94
C SER A 397 -20.80 -7.69 13.54
N MET A 398 -20.51 -7.44 12.27
CA MET A 398 -20.42 -6.07 11.75
C MET A 398 -21.74 -5.34 11.84
N GLU A 399 -22.86 -6.02 11.60
CA GLU A 399 -24.20 -5.41 11.70
C GLU A 399 -24.52 -4.96 13.13
N GLU A 400 -24.15 -5.79 14.13
CA GLU A 400 -24.29 -5.42 15.53
C GLU A 400 -23.33 -4.29 15.93
N ALA A 401 -22.08 -4.32 15.42
CA ALA A 401 -21.11 -3.27 15.69
C ALA A 401 -21.61 -1.89 15.23
N VAL A 402 -22.17 -1.81 14.03
CA VAL A 402 -22.75 -0.57 13.51
C VAL A 402 -23.96 -0.12 14.32
N LYS A 403 -24.87 -1.04 14.71
CA LYS A 403 -26.02 -0.73 15.57
C LYS A 403 -25.61 -0.25 16.98
N MET A 404 -24.59 -0.88 17.57
CA MET A 404 -24.05 -0.47 18.86
C MET A 404 -23.39 0.91 18.76
N ALA A 405 -22.60 1.15 17.71
CA ALA A 405 -21.97 2.44 17.46
C ALA A 405 -23.02 3.55 17.27
N GLN A 406 -24.10 3.29 16.55
CA GLN A 406 -25.22 4.23 16.39
C GLN A 406 -25.84 4.64 17.73
N ARG A 407 -25.96 3.71 18.69
CA ARG A 407 -26.55 4.01 20.02
C ARG A 407 -25.67 4.94 20.87
N PHE A 408 -24.36 4.89 20.68
CA PHE A 408 -23.40 5.76 21.37
C PHE A 408 -23.20 7.11 20.68
N ALA A 409 -23.47 7.19 19.37
CA ALA A 409 -23.27 8.39 18.59
C ALA A 409 -24.44 9.35 18.69
N THR A 410 -24.14 10.64 18.64
CA THR A 410 -25.10 11.75 18.57
C THR A 410 -24.79 12.64 17.39
N ALA A 411 -25.75 13.46 16.94
CA ALA A 411 -25.53 14.38 15.83
C ALA A 411 -24.25 15.22 16.01
N GLY A 412 -23.41 15.28 15.00
CA GLY A 412 -22.08 15.90 15.03
C GLY A 412 -20.92 14.93 15.32
N ASP A 413 -21.20 13.68 15.72
CA ASP A 413 -20.19 12.67 15.95
C ASP A 413 -19.79 11.94 14.65
N THR A 414 -18.67 11.23 14.74
CA THR A 414 -18.21 10.30 13.70
C THR A 414 -18.18 8.86 14.22
N VAL A 415 -18.83 7.94 13.53
CA VAL A 415 -18.63 6.50 13.69
C VAL A 415 -17.49 6.07 12.75
N LEU A 416 -16.39 5.64 13.34
CA LEU A 416 -15.17 5.29 12.60
C LEU A 416 -14.89 3.78 12.69
N LEU A 417 -14.91 3.07 11.57
CA LEU A 417 -14.31 1.75 11.44
C LEU A 417 -12.81 1.92 11.13
N SER A 418 -11.93 1.75 12.11
CA SER A 418 -10.46 1.79 11.93
C SER A 418 -9.84 0.74 12.84
N PRO A 419 -9.64 -0.49 12.32
CA PRO A 419 -9.55 -1.69 13.14
C PRO A 419 -8.24 -1.92 13.90
N ALA A 420 -7.12 -1.31 13.51
CA ALA A 420 -5.76 -1.57 14.01
C ALA A 420 -5.24 -3.01 13.79
N CYS A 421 -6.11 -3.94 13.43
CA CYS A 421 -5.85 -5.37 13.35
C CYS A 421 -6.15 -5.93 11.95
N ALA A 422 -5.50 -7.05 11.61
CA ALA A 422 -5.87 -7.81 10.42
C ALA A 422 -7.31 -8.35 10.53
N SER A 423 -7.94 -8.66 9.39
CA SER A 423 -9.37 -8.99 9.33
C SER A 423 -9.68 -10.49 9.35
N PHE A 424 -8.65 -11.35 9.31
CA PHE A 424 -8.79 -12.77 8.98
C PHE A 424 -9.43 -13.65 10.06
N ASP A 425 -9.77 -13.08 11.21
CA ASP A 425 -10.51 -13.75 12.29
C ASP A 425 -12.02 -13.84 12.01
N LEU A 426 -12.62 -12.80 11.43
CA LEU A 426 -14.07 -12.73 11.15
C LEU A 426 -14.40 -12.53 9.67
N PHE A 427 -13.45 -12.07 8.85
CA PHE A 427 -13.68 -11.65 7.46
C PHE A 427 -12.64 -12.29 6.51
N LYS A 428 -13.00 -12.38 5.23
CA LYS A 428 -12.11 -12.92 4.19
C LYS A 428 -10.92 -12.01 3.88
N SER A 429 -11.13 -10.70 4.00
CA SER A 429 -10.13 -9.66 3.75
C SER A 429 -10.57 -8.33 4.39
N TYR A 430 -9.70 -7.31 4.36
CA TYR A 430 -10.08 -5.98 4.82
C TYR A 430 -11.14 -5.33 3.91
N GLU A 431 -11.16 -5.67 2.62
CA GLU A 431 -12.19 -5.24 1.69
C GLU A 431 -13.54 -5.81 2.09
N ASP A 432 -13.62 -7.12 2.34
CA ASP A 432 -14.85 -7.77 2.80
C ASP A 432 -15.36 -7.14 4.10
N ARG A 433 -14.47 -6.87 5.06
CA ARG A 433 -14.81 -6.15 6.31
C ARG A 433 -15.38 -4.77 6.03
N GLY A 434 -14.74 -4.01 5.14
CA GLY A 434 -15.17 -2.66 4.77
C GLY A 434 -16.47 -2.64 3.96
N ASP A 435 -16.70 -3.62 3.09
CA ASP A 435 -17.96 -3.75 2.33
C ASP A 435 -19.12 -4.15 3.24
N GLN A 436 -18.91 -5.03 4.22
CA GLN A 436 -19.90 -5.35 5.22
C GLN A 436 -20.24 -4.14 6.10
N PHE A 437 -19.26 -3.28 6.44
CA PHE A 437 -19.53 -2.01 7.13
C PHE A 437 -20.42 -1.09 6.29
N LYS A 438 -20.08 -0.88 5.01
CA LYS A 438 -20.90 -0.07 4.09
C LYS A 438 -22.33 -0.62 3.98
N ALA A 439 -22.46 -1.94 3.83
CA ALA A 439 -23.76 -2.59 3.76
C ALA A 439 -24.59 -2.45 5.06
N ALA A 440 -23.93 -2.52 6.21
CA ALA A 440 -24.60 -2.31 7.50
C ALA A 440 -25.06 -0.85 7.69
N VAL A 441 -24.19 0.11 7.33
CA VAL A 441 -24.53 1.56 7.38
C VAL A 441 -25.65 1.91 6.40
N ALA A 442 -25.71 1.25 5.23
CA ALA A 442 -26.79 1.49 4.26
C ALA A 442 -28.17 1.09 4.77
N LYS A 443 -28.25 0.21 5.78
CA LYS A 443 -29.50 -0.24 6.41
C LYS A 443 -30.01 0.68 7.53
N LEU A 444 -29.18 1.64 7.97
CA LEU A 444 -29.57 2.70 8.90
C LEU A 444 -30.41 3.79 8.18
#